data_530b3f2995a7db3bd5ac1f29aa5b17e6
#
_entry.id   530b3f2995a7db3bd5ac1f29aa5b17e6
#
_cell.length_a   1.000
_cell.length_b   1.000
_cell.length_c   1.000
_cell.angle_alpha   90.00
_cell.angle_beta   90.00
_cell.angle_gamma   90.00
#
_symmetry.space_group_name_H-M   'P 1'
#
loop_
_entity.id
_entity.type
_entity.pdbx_description
1 polymer ?
#
loop_
_entity_poly.entity_id
_entity_poly.type
_entity_poly.pdbx_seq_one_letter_code
_entity_poly.pdbx_strand_id
1 'polypeptide(L)'
;MDLLKFKKNKLHINNIKLEYILKKRQTPFYLYSLNQIRKNIKQIKSSFKKFDPLICYAIKANSNLSILKELRKNNLGADVVSLGELKLALKAGIKPNKIVFSGVGKTDEEIKFAIKKNILSINA
;
A
#
# COMPACT_ATOMS: atom_id res chain seq x y z
N MET A 1 -0.71 17.17 -12.78
CA MET A 1 -1.42 17.98 -11.77
C MET A 1 -0.67 17.80 -10.48
N ASP A 2 -0.13 18.89 -9.92
CA ASP A 2 0.74 18.81 -8.76
C ASP A 2 -0.06 18.49 -7.50
N LEU A 3 0.52 17.64 -6.64
CA LEU A 3 -0.07 17.22 -5.38
C LEU A 3 -0.36 18.42 -4.48
N LEU A 4 0.60 19.36 -4.41
CA LEU A 4 0.53 20.58 -3.63
C LEU A 4 0.47 21.78 -4.56
N LYS A 5 -0.45 22.72 -4.26
CA LYS A 5 -0.61 23.97 -5.01
C LYS A 5 -0.97 25.14 -4.10
N PHE A 6 -0.37 26.29 -4.37
CA PHE A 6 -0.85 27.54 -3.80
C PHE A 6 -1.98 28.11 -4.68
N LYS A 7 -3.12 28.42 -4.07
CA LYS A 7 -4.24 29.13 -4.67
C LYS A 7 -4.62 30.28 -3.75
N LYS A 8 -4.55 31.54 -4.23
CA LYS A 8 -4.86 32.74 -3.43
C LYS A 8 -4.12 32.72 -2.08
N ASN A 9 -2.81 32.52 -2.10
CA ASN A 9 -1.92 32.41 -0.93
C ASN A 9 -2.26 31.32 0.09
N LYS A 10 -3.09 30.32 -0.29
CA LYS A 10 -3.43 29.18 0.57
C LYS A 10 -2.95 27.89 -0.04
N LEU A 11 -2.30 27.07 0.79
CA LEU A 11 -1.81 25.75 0.37
C LEU A 11 -2.99 24.77 0.24
N HIS A 12 -3.03 24.09 -0.90
CA HIS A 12 -4.00 23.03 -1.19
C HIS A 12 -3.31 21.73 -1.49
N ILE A 13 -3.89 20.62 -1.03
CA ILE A 13 -3.56 19.27 -1.43
C ILE A 13 -4.76 18.64 -2.15
N ASN A 14 -4.58 18.19 -3.41
CA ASN A 14 -5.68 17.66 -4.24
C ASN A 14 -6.94 18.57 -4.27
N ASN A 15 -6.77 19.87 -4.34
CA ASN A 15 -7.84 20.87 -4.28
C ASN A 15 -8.52 21.09 -2.91
N ILE A 16 -8.09 20.39 -1.85
CA ILE A 16 -8.56 20.63 -0.48
C ILE A 16 -7.61 21.62 0.18
N LYS A 17 -8.12 22.69 0.79
CA LYS A 17 -7.31 23.63 1.58
C LYS A 17 -6.70 22.91 2.77
N LEU A 18 -5.37 23.04 2.95
CA LEU A 18 -4.66 22.40 4.06
C LEU A 18 -5.21 22.88 5.42
N GLU A 19 -5.56 24.14 5.54
CA GLU A 19 -6.19 24.71 6.76
C GLU A 19 -7.43 23.91 7.22
N TYR A 20 -8.23 23.39 6.27
CA TYR A 20 -9.41 22.59 6.60
C TYR A 20 -9.06 21.25 7.24
N ILE A 21 -7.94 20.64 6.83
CA ILE A 21 -7.42 19.40 7.41
C ILE A 21 -6.85 19.68 8.81
N LEU A 22 -6.09 20.76 8.95
CA LEU A 22 -5.47 21.18 10.22
C LEU A 22 -6.49 21.47 11.33
N LYS A 23 -7.66 22.01 10.98
CA LYS A 23 -8.76 22.22 11.93
C LYS A 23 -9.30 20.91 12.54
N LYS A 24 -9.09 19.77 11.86
CA LYS A 24 -9.63 18.48 12.27
C LYS A 24 -8.58 17.53 12.85
N ARG A 25 -7.31 17.90 12.81
CA ARG A 25 -6.18 17.03 13.21
C ARG A 25 -5.11 17.85 13.92
N GLN A 26 -4.64 17.34 15.04
CA GLN A 26 -3.50 17.89 15.75
C GLN A 26 -2.19 17.54 15.01
N THR A 27 -1.29 18.50 14.90
CA THR A 27 0.07 18.29 14.36
C THR A 27 1.01 17.77 15.47
N PRO A 28 2.05 16.99 15.10
CA PRO A 28 2.42 16.57 13.74
C PRO A 28 1.63 15.35 13.26
N PHE A 29 1.41 15.23 11.92
CA PHE A 29 0.83 14.04 11.30
C PHE A 29 1.35 13.84 9.87
N TYR A 30 1.29 12.61 9.38
CA TYR A 30 1.53 12.30 7.96
C TYR A 30 0.22 12.36 7.18
N LEU A 31 0.29 12.99 6.01
CA LEU A 31 -0.86 13.12 5.11
C LEU A 31 -0.57 12.39 3.79
N TYR A 32 -1.40 11.41 3.47
CA TYR A 32 -1.30 10.62 2.25
C TYR A 32 -2.45 10.94 1.29
N SER A 33 -2.12 11.09 0.00
CA SER A 33 -3.11 11.30 -1.05
C SER A 33 -3.41 10.00 -1.80
N LEU A 34 -4.63 9.48 -1.68
CA LEU A 34 -5.06 8.33 -2.46
C LEU A 34 -5.04 8.61 -3.97
N ASN A 35 -5.31 9.85 -4.39
CA ASN A 35 -5.22 10.21 -5.81
C ASN A 35 -3.79 10.10 -6.35
N GLN A 36 -2.80 10.50 -5.55
CA GLN A 36 -1.39 10.34 -5.93
C GLN A 36 -0.99 8.87 -5.97
N ILE A 37 -1.43 8.08 -4.99
CA ILE A 37 -1.20 6.62 -4.97
C ILE A 37 -1.77 5.98 -6.24
N ARG A 38 -3.01 6.29 -6.60
CA ARG A 38 -3.64 5.79 -7.85
C ARG A 38 -2.87 6.20 -9.10
N LYS A 39 -2.39 7.45 -9.16
CA LYS A 39 -1.57 7.94 -10.28
C LYS A 39 -0.29 7.14 -10.40
N ASN A 40 0.42 6.92 -9.30
CA ASN A 40 1.66 6.14 -9.27
C ASN A 40 1.42 4.70 -9.71
N ILE A 41 0.36 4.05 -9.22
CA ILE A 41 -0.03 2.70 -9.63
C ILE A 41 -0.28 2.64 -11.14
N LYS A 42 -1.06 3.59 -11.67
CA LYS A 42 -1.34 3.66 -13.11
C LYS A 42 -0.08 3.81 -13.93
N GLN A 43 0.84 4.67 -13.49
CA GLN A 43 2.12 4.91 -14.16
C GLN A 43 2.97 3.64 -14.20
N ILE A 44 3.15 2.94 -13.07
CA ILE A 44 3.91 1.69 -13.02
C ILE A 44 3.27 0.64 -13.93
N LYS A 45 1.96 0.43 -13.83
CA LYS A 45 1.25 -0.53 -14.69
C LYS A 45 1.39 -0.22 -16.17
N SER A 46 1.32 1.06 -16.55
CA SER A 46 1.49 1.44 -17.96
C SER A 46 2.90 1.20 -18.47
N SER A 47 3.92 1.41 -17.63
CA SER A 47 5.33 1.17 -17.99
C SER A 47 5.63 -0.31 -18.25
N PHE A 48 4.95 -1.20 -17.53
CA PHE A 48 5.13 -2.66 -17.66
C PHE A 48 4.02 -3.36 -18.44
N LYS A 49 3.17 -2.62 -19.16
CA LYS A 49 1.99 -3.16 -19.86
C LYS A 49 2.29 -4.37 -20.74
N LYS A 50 3.45 -4.42 -21.37
CA LYS A 50 3.85 -5.53 -22.27
C LYS A 50 4.08 -6.86 -21.54
N PHE A 51 4.39 -6.82 -20.24
CA PHE A 51 4.82 -7.99 -19.45
C PHE A 51 3.72 -8.48 -18.51
N ASP A 52 2.67 -7.70 -18.28
CA ASP A 52 1.59 -7.95 -17.30
C ASP A 52 2.08 -8.51 -15.95
N PRO A 53 3.05 -7.87 -15.28
CA PRO A 53 3.64 -8.39 -14.06
C PRO A 53 2.68 -8.28 -12.87
N LEU A 54 2.82 -9.19 -11.91
CA LEU A 54 2.27 -8.99 -10.59
C LEU A 54 3.11 -7.95 -9.82
N ILE A 55 2.53 -6.79 -9.56
CA ILE A 55 3.17 -5.74 -8.76
C ILE A 55 2.79 -5.95 -7.31
N CYS A 56 3.77 -6.27 -6.45
CA CYS A 56 3.60 -6.40 -5.02
C CYS A 56 4.08 -5.14 -4.29
N TYR A 57 3.25 -4.64 -3.40
CA TYR A 57 3.58 -3.49 -2.56
C TYR A 57 4.21 -3.95 -1.25
N ALA A 58 5.38 -3.41 -0.91
CA ALA A 58 6.06 -3.66 0.36
C ALA A 58 5.31 -2.98 1.51
N ILE A 59 4.62 -3.77 2.34
CA ILE A 59 3.75 -3.25 3.42
C ILE A 59 4.54 -2.47 4.46
N LYS A 60 5.82 -2.81 4.68
CA LYS A 60 6.72 -2.08 5.58
C LYS A 60 6.81 -0.58 5.28
N ALA A 61 6.56 -0.15 4.05
CA ALA A 61 6.57 1.28 3.68
C ALA A 61 5.40 2.05 4.29
N ASN A 62 4.20 1.45 4.34
CA ASN A 62 3.03 1.97 5.04
C ASN A 62 1.96 0.88 5.17
N SER A 63 1.72 0.43 6.39
CA SER A 63 0.77 -0.63 6.72
C SER A 63 -0.68 -0.14 6.92
N ASN A 64 -0.99 1.13 6.61
CA ASN A 64 -2.33 1.67 6.80
C ASN A 64 -3.36 0.89 5.98
N LEU A 65 -4.37 0.37 6.66
CA LEU A 65 -5.38 -0.51 6.05
C LEU A 65 -6.16 0.15 4.89
N SER A 66 -6.36 1.47 4.94
CA SER A 66 -7.02 2.21 3.85
C SER A 66 -6.17 2.23 2.59
N ILE A 67 -4.85 2.35 2.73
CA ILE A 67 -3.90 2.24 1.61
C ILE A 67 -3.92 0.82 1.06
N LEU A 68 -3.80 -0.20 1.92
CA LEU A 68 -3.82 -1.61 1.49
C LEU A 68 -5.11 -1.98 0.75
N LYS A 69 -6.27 -1.49 1.22
CA LYS A 69 -7.55 -1.66 0.51
C LYS A 69 -7.55 -0.99 -0.86
N GLU A 70 -6.90 0.17 -0.99
CA GLU A 70 -6.78 0.85 -2.28
C GLU A 70 -5.88 0.06 -3.26
N LEU A 71 -4.76 -0.49 -2.76
CA LEU A 71 -3.88 -1.38 -3.55
C LEU A 71 -4.63 -2.62 -4.04
N ARG A 72 -5.39 -3.27 -3.16
CA ARG A 72 -6.27 -4.40 -3.52
C ARG A 72 -7.27 -4.04 -4.60
N LYS A 73 -7.95 -2.88 -4.50
CA LYS A 73 -8.89 -2.39 -5.54
C LYS A 73 -8.22 -2.24 -6.90
N ASN A 74 -6.94 -1.89 -6.90
CA ASN A 74 -6.13 -1.77 -8.11
C ASN A 74 -5.45 -3.09 -8.52
N ASN A 75 -5.85 -4.22 -7.93
CA ASN A 75 -5.36 -5.57 -8.27
C ASN A 75 -3.86 -5.78 -8.02
N LEU A 76 -3.26 -5.05 -7.06
CA LEU A 76 -1.87 -5.27 -6.63
C LEU A 76 -1.79 -6.41 -5.62
N GLY A 77 -0.60 -7.02 -5.55
CA GLY A 77 -0.20 -7.94 -4.50
C GLY A 77 0.45 -7.22 -3.32
N ALA A 78 0.95 -7.99 -2.38
CA ALA A 78 1.69 -7.51 -1.22
C ALA A 78 3.00 -8.27 -1.05
N ASP A 79 4.04 -7.54 -0.66
CA ASP A 79 5.28 -8.09 -0.13
C ASP A 79 5.28 -7.83 1.38
N VAL A 80 5.34 -8.91 2.16
CA VAL A 80 5.24 -8.90 3.62
C VAL A 80 6.53 -9.45 4.23
N VAL A 81 6.91 -8.91 5.40
CA VAL A 81 8.12 -9.30 6.10
C VAL A 81 7.85 -9.85 7.52
N SER A 82 6.58 -9.97 7.90
CA SER A 82 6.15 -10.52 9.20
C SER A 82 4.75 -11.09 9.15
N LEU A 83 4.40 -11.93 10.12
CA LEU A 83 3.04 -12.44 10.30
C LEU A 83 2.01 -11.31 10.49
N GLY A 84 2.40 -10.23 11.18
CA GLY A 84 1.53 -9.06 11.36
C GLY A 84 1.15 -8.42 10.03
N GLU A 85 2.13 -8.21 9.15
CA GLU A 85 1.91 -7.67 7.81
C GLU A 85 1.08 -8.63 6.94
N LEU A 86 1.35 -9.94 7.01
CA LEU A 86 0.57 -10.95 6.31
C LEU A 86 -0.90 -10.91 6.72
N LYS A 87 -1.18 -10.83 8.03
CA LYS A 87 -2.55 -10.70 8.55
C LYS A 87 -3.21 -9.41 8.07
N LEU A 88 -2.48 -8.30 8.02
CA LEU A 88 -3.00 -7.02 7.49
C LEU A 88 -3.31 -7.09 6.00
N ALA A 89 -2.45 -7.70 5.19
CA ALA A 89 -2.69 -7.91 3.76
C ALA A 89 -3.98 -8.70 3.53
N LEU A 90 -4.15 -9.81 4.25
CA LEU A 90 -5.35 -10.64 4.20
C LEU A 90 -6.60 -9.87 4.68
N LYS A 91 -6.49 -9.11 5.77
CA LYS A 91 -7.57 -8.24 6.28
C LYS A 91 -7.98 -7.15 5.28
N ALA A 92 -7.03 -6.64 4.49
CA ALA A 92 -7.31 -5.70 3.41
C ALA A 92 -8.04 -6.36 2.23
N GLY A 93 -8.08 -7.69 2.18
CA GLY A 93 -8.67 -8.49 1.11
C GLY A 93 -7.73 -8.73 -0.06
N ILE A 94 -6.42 -8.58 0.11
CA ILE A 94 -5.43 -8.97 -0.90
C ILE A 94 -5.47 -10.50 -1.01
N LYS A 95 -5.59 -11.02 -2.24
CA LYS A 95 -5.70 -12.46 -2.47
C LYS A 95 -4.40 -13.17 -2.04
N PRO A 96 -4.47 -14.31 -1.34
CA PRO A 96 -3.27 -15.03 -0.90
C PRO A 96 -2.29 -15.32 -2.03
N ASN A 97 -2.75 -15.75 -3.19
CA ASN A 97 -1.93 -16.01 -4.38
C ASN A 97 -1.30 -14.74 -5.02
N LYS A 98 -1.38 -13.61 -4.35
CA LYS A 98 -0.71 -12.33 -4.68
C LYS A 98 0.13 -11.81 -3.53
N ILE A 99 0.44 -12.65 -2.54
CA ILE A 99 1.25 -12.27 -1.39
C ILE A 99 2.57 -13.02 -1.45
N VAL A 100 3.67 -12.29 -1.31
CA VAL A 100 5.04 -12.80 -1.19
C VAL A 100 5.53 -12.54 0.22
N PHE A 101 6.18 -13.50 0.88
CA PHE A 101 6.75 -13.33 2.20
C PHE A 101 8.28 -13.30 2.13
N SER A 102 8.84 -12.09 2.18
CA SER A 102 10.27 -11.81 1.92
C SER A 102 11.14 -11.65 3.18
N GLY A 103 10.55 -11.58 4.38
CA GLY A 103 11.30 -11.33 5.62
C GLY A 103 12.43 -12.35 5.88
N VAL A 104 13.55 -11.90 6.42
CA VAL A 104 14.74 -12.75 6.69
C VAL A 104 14.67 -13.52 8.02
N GLY A 105 13.84 -13.08 8.97
CA GLY A 105 13.71 -13.67 10.31
C GLY A 105 12.39 -14.40 10.51
N LYS A 106 11.93 -15.17 9.53
CA LYS A 106 10.69 -15.94 9.64
C LYS A 106 10.83 -17.03 10.69
N THR A 107 9.84 -17.13 11.57
CA THR A 107 9.68 -18.24 12.49
C THR A 107 8.92 -19.40 11.83
N ASP A 108 9.05 -20.59 12.41
CA ASP A 108 8.30 -21.77 11.95
C ASP A 108 6.78 -21.53 11.97
N GLU A 109 6.27 -20.80 12.97
CA GLU A 109 4.85 -20.48 13.06
C GLU A 109 4.40 -19.57 11.93
N GLU A 110 5.21 -18.58 11.57
CA GLU A 110 4.93 -17.66 10.46
C GLU A 110 4.91 -18.41 9.13
N ILE A 111 5.87 -19.31 8.92
CA ILE A 111 5.95 -20.15 7.72
C ILE A 111 4.73 -21.09 7.65
N LYS A 112 4.39 -21.79 8.74
CA LYS A 112 3.21 -22.67 8.80
C LYS A 112 1.92 -21.89 8.50
N PHE A 113 1.79 -20.69 9.05
CA PHE A 113 0.63 -19.85 8.78
C PHE A 113 0.56 -19.43 7.32
N ALA A 114 1.67 -19.00 6.72
CA ALA A 114 1.77 -18.61 5.32
C ALA A 114 1.39 -19.75 4.37
N ILE A 115 1.93 -20.96 4.63
CA ILE A 115 1.59 -22.18 3.87
C ILE A 115 0.10 -22.49 4.00
N LYS A 116 -0.45 -22.48 5.22
CA LYS A 116 -1.90 -22.73 5.47
C LYS A 116 -2.78 -21.71 4.72
N LYS A 117 -2.31 -20.50 4.49
CA LYS A 117 -3.03 -19.46 3.74
C LYS A 117 -2.82 -19.54 2.23
N ASN A 118 -1.98 -20.43 1.76
CA ASN A 118 -1.71 -20.66 0.34
C ASN A 118 -1.26 -19.38 -0.36
N ILE A 119 -0.29 -18.66 0.25
CA ILE A 119 0.27 -17.46 -0.36
C ILE A 119 1.12 -17.81 -1.59
N LEU A 120 1.43 -16.82 -2.43
CA LEU A 120 2.11 -17.02 -3.70
C LEU A 120 3.49 -17.62 -3.53
N SER A 121 4.30 -17.07 -2.62
CA SER A 121 5.67 -17.56 -2.38
C SER A 121 6.20 -17.11 -1.02
N ILE A 122 7.17 -17.86 -0.53
CA ILE A 122 8.01 -17.55 0.62
C ILE A 122 9.44 -17.53 0.11
N ASN A 123 10.13 -16.39 0.28
CA ASN A 123 11.55 -16.30 -0.06
C ASN A 123 12.36 -16.89 1.10
N ALA A 124 13.17 -17.89 0.83
CA ALA A 124 14.08 -18.52 1.78
C ALA A 124 15.45 -17.83 1.75
#